data_0c478387b1b99945bd1ecee733e35d01
#
_entry.id   0c478387b1b99945bd1ecee733e35d01
#
_cell.length_a   1.000
_cell.length_b   1.000
_cell.length_c   1.000
_cell.angle_alpha   90.00
_cell.angle_beta   90.00
_cell.angle_gamma   90.00
#
_symmetry.space_group_name_H-M   'P 1'
#
loop_
_entity.id
_entity.type
_entity.pdbx_description
1 polymer ?
#
loop_
_entity_poly.entity_id
_entity_poly.type
_entity_poly.pdbx_seq_one_letter_code
_entity_poly.pdbx_strand_id
1 'polypeptide(L)'
;RDSSTSRGLGDVYKRQKPEFAVIDSIQTMYSEDLSSAAGSVSQVREVTAAMMRVAKENNIAVFIVGHVTKEGVVAGPRTLEHMVDTVLYFEGEREAAYRILRGVKNRFGSTNEIGVFEMCNNGLVEVENPSKTMLNGRPLDASGSVVVCSMEGTRPILIEIQALVSPTSFQMPRRTAVGIDYNRVNLLMAVLEKRVGLQLGGCDAYVNLAGGMKLGEPAIDLGIIMAIASSYKNRPILEDTIIFGEVGLVGEVRAVSGGEARIKEAQKLGFKRCVLPQANVDQIKVQTDMRLVGVSNVMEALDLI
;
A
#
# COMPACT_ATOMS: atom_id res chain seq x y z
N ARG A 1 -19.75 20.45 -23.16
CA ARG A 1 -20.57 19.31 -22.67
C ARG A 1 -21.54 18.92 -23.77
N ASP A 2 -21.10 18.12 -24.72
CA ASP A 2 -22.02 17.49 -25.66
C ASP A 2 -22.33 16.09 -25.17
N SER A 3 -23.52 15.92 -24.63
CA SER A 3 -24.13 14.63 -24.29
C SER A 3 -24.70 14.02 -25.57
N SER A 4 -23.88 13.74 -26.56
CA SER A 4 -24.35 13.13 -27.79
C SER A 4 -23.92 11.65 -27.85
N THR A 5 -24.91 10.83 -28.20
CA THR A 5 -24.85 9.42 -28.56
C THR A 5 -23.61 9.04 -29.39
N SER A 6 -23.22 7.78 -29.40
CA SER A 6 -21.99 7.22 -30.03
C SER A 6 -21.63 7.75 -31.42
N ARG A 7 -22.62 8.21 -32.21
CA ARG A 7 -22.40 8.89 -33.51
C ARG A 7 -21.71 10.23 -33.37
N GLY A 8 -21.94 10.99 -32.29
CA GLY A 8 -21.33 12.27 -32.05
C GLY A 8 -19.84 12.22 -31.71
N LEU A 9 -19.38 11.16 -31.03
CA LEU A 9 -17.97 11.00 -30.66
C LEU A 9 -17.06 10.93 -31.88
N GLY A 10 -17.39 10.10 -32.89
CA GLY A 10 -16.60 9.99 -34.11
C GLY A 10 -16.45 11.30 -34.88
N ASP A 11 -17.49 12.12 -34.90
CA ASP A 11 -17.50 13.44 -35.56
C ASP A 11 -16.72 14.50 -34.76
N VAL A 12 -16.80 14.47 -33.45
CA VAL A 12 -16.05 15.39 -32.56
C VAL A 12 -14.53 15.15 -32.71
N TYR A 13 -14.09 13.92 -32.71
CA TYR A 13 -12.66 13.57 -32.88
C TYR A 13 -12.13 14.02 -34.25
N LYS A 14 -12.90 13.85 -35.30
CA LYS A 14 -12.51 14.28 -36.67
C LYS A 14 -12.41 15.81 -36.82
N ARG A 15 -13.27 16.54 -36.11
CA ARG A 15 -13.34 18.00 -36.22
C ARG A 15 -12.38 18.75 -35.30
N GLN A 16 -12.23 18.27 -34.04
CA GLN A 16 -11.48 18.99 -33.00
C GLN A 16 -10.03 18.53 -32.82
N LYS A 17 -9.69 17.31 -33.27
CA LYS A 17 -8.35 16.68 -33.12
C LYS A 17 -7.75 16.93 -31.74
N PRO A 18 -8.42 16.47 -30.65
CA PRO A 18 -7.91 16.70 -29.31
C PRO A 18 -6.60 15.92 -29.10
N GLU A 19 -5.70 16.44 -28.29
CA GLU A 19 -4.47 15.73 -27.91
C GLU A 19 -4.75 14.56 -26.97
N PHE A 20 -5.78 14.69 -26.13
CA PHE A 20 -6.25 13.64 -25.23
C PHE A 20 -7.78 13.66 -25.10
N ALA A 21 -8.34 12.52 -24.71
CA ALA A 21 -9.76 12.37 -24.42
C ALA A 21 -9.97 11.57 -23.11
N VAL A 22 -10.98 11.95 -22.34
CA VAL A 22 -11.37 11.25 -21.10
C VAL A 22 -12.79 10.74 -21.25
N ILE A 23 -12.98 9.43 -21.00
CA ILE A 23 -14.27 8.74 -20.98
C ILE A 23 -14.61 8.39 -19.54
N ASP A 24 -15.56 9.11 -18.94
CA ASP A 24 -16.06 8.86 -17.58
C ASP A 24 -17.60 8.66 -17.61
N SER A 25 -18.05 7.42 -17.51
CA SER A 25 -17.35 6.13 -17.37
C SER A 25 -17.64 5.22 -18.56
N ILE A 26 -16.78 4.23 -18.77
CA ILE A 26 -16.96 3.26 -19.86
C ILE A 26 -18.26 2.46 -19.70
N GLN A 27 -18.77 2.28 -18.47
CA GLN A 27 -19.99 1.55 -18.21
C GLN A 27 -21.25 2.26 -18.71
N THR A 28 -21.22 3.57 -18.93
CA THR A 28 -22.34 4.35 -19.47
C THR A 28 -22.36 4.40 -21.00
N MET A 29 -21.27 3.95 -21.62
CA MET A 29 -21.13 3.94 -23.08
C MET A 29 -21.76 2.69 -23.67
N TYR A 30 -22.31 2.81 -24.87
CA TYR A 30 -22.88 1.67 -25.61
C TYR A 30 -22.69 1.82 -27.12
N SER A 31 -22.65 0.69 -27.81
CA SER A 31 -22.71 0.60 -29.27
C SER A 31 -24.11 0.12 -29.68
N GLU A 32 -24.71 0.78 -30.66
CA GLU A 32 -26.00 0.39 -31.24
C GLU A 32 -25.91 -0.94 -31.99
N ASP A 33 -24.70 -1.38 -32.37
CA ASP A 33 -24.47 -2.64 -33.07
C ASP A 33 -24.69 -3.88 -32.19
N LEU A 34 -24.78 -3.68 -30.86
CA LEU A 34 -25.00 -4.76 -29.89
C LEU A 34 -26.35 -4.57 -29.15
N SER A 35 -27.12 -5.64 -29.05
CA SER A 35 -28.40 -5.64 -28.33
C SER A 35 -28.29 -5.71 -26.82
N SER A 36 -27.07 -5.89 -26.28
CA SER A 36 -26.84 -5.97 -24.84
C SER A 36 -26.89 -4.60 -24.16
N ALA A 37 -27.28 -4.58 -22.88
CA ALA A 37 -27.39 -3.33 -22.10
C ALA A 37 -26.03 -2.65 -21.92
N ALA A 38 -26.06 -1.30 -21.75
CA ALA A 38 -24.88 -0.52 -21.37
C ALA A 38 -24.23 -1.10 -20.09
N GLY A 39 -22.90 -1.10 -20.01
CA GLY A 39 -22.17 -1.66 -18.88
C GLY A 39 -22.01 -3.20 -18.90
N SER A 40 -22.63 -3.90 -19.85
CA SER A 40 -22.37 -5.34 -20.06
C SER A 40 -20.94 -5.58 -20.59
N VAL A 41 -20.40 -6.79 -20.34
CA VAL A 41 -19.05 -7.15 -20.79
C VAL A 41 -18.86 -6.96 -22.29
N SER A 42 -19.87 -7.34 -23.11
CA SER A 42 -19.85 -7.19 -24.57
C SER A 42 -19.80 -5.73 -24.99
N GLN A 43 -20.63 -4.87 -24.42
CA GLN A 43 -20.65 -3.43 -24.69
C GLN A 43 -19.35 -2.77 -24.33
N VAL A 44 -18.85 -3.00 -23.11
CA VAL A 44 -17.60 -2.43 -22.62
C VAL A 44 -16.42 -2.82 -23.51
N ARG A 45 -16.35 -4.07 -23.95
CA ARG A 45 -15.29 -4.54 -24.87
C ARG A 45 -15.39 -3.89 -26.24
N GLU A 46 -16.58 -3.84 -26.83
CA GLU A 46 -16.78 -3.27 -28.17
C GLU A 46 -16.46 -1.77 -28.19
N VAL A 47 -17.02 -1.02 -27.23
CA VAL A 47 -16.74 0.42 -27.12
C VAL A 47 -15.25 0.67 -26.90
N THR A 48 -14.60 -0.10 -26.01
CA THR A 48 -13.15 0.05 -25.79
C THR A 48 -12.36 -0.26 -27.06
N ALA A 49 -12.71 -1.31 -27.83
CA ALA A 49 -12.05 -1.60 -29.10
C ALA A 49 -12.21 -0.49 -30.12
N ALA A 50 -13.40 0.12 -30.19
CA ALA A 50 -13.65 1.28 -31.05
C ALA A 50 -12.80 2.49 -30.62
N MET A 51 -12.73 2.79 -29.33
CA MET A 51 -11.91 3.89 -28.78
C MET A 51 -10.42 3.68 -29.05
N MET A 52 -9.91 2.45 -28.89
CA MET A 52 -8.51 2.13 -29.18
C MET A 52 -8.19 2.32 -30.68
N ARG A 53 -9.12 2.01 -31.54
CA ARG A 53 -8.97 2.26 -33.01
C ARG A 53 -8.84 3.76 -33.28
N VAL A 54 -9.78 4.56 -32.76
CA VAL A 54 -9.77 6.02 -32.89
C VAL A 54 -8.48 6.62 -32.31
N ALA A 55 -8.07 6.16 -31.14
CA ALA A 55 -6.84 6.61 -30.47
C ALA A 55 -5.60 6.41 -31.36
N LYS A 56 -5.44 5.20 -31.93
CA LYS A 56 -4.29 4.86 -32.78
C LYS A 56 -4.30 5.57 -34.13
N GLU A 57 -5.46 5.63 -34.78
CA GLU A 57 -5.60 6.28 -36.09
C GLU A 57 -5.36 7.80 -36.05
N ASN A 58 -5.69 8.43 -34.94
CA ASN A 58 -5.60 9.89 -34.79
C ASN A 58 -4.49 10.36 -33.84
N ASN A 59 -3.70 9.43 -33.28
CA ASN A 59 -2.65 9.70 -32.31
C ASN A 59 -3.15 10.49 -31.08
N ILE A 60 -4.30 10.05 -30.52
CA ILE A 60 -4.95 10.68 -29.37
C ILE A 60 -4.69 9.82 -28.14
N ALA A 61 -4.25 10.40 -27.02
CA ALA A 61 -4.22 9.71 -25.73
C ALA A 61 -5.64 9.60 -25.14
N VAL A 62 -6.12 8.36 -24.90
CA VAL A 62 -7.46 8.13 -24.37
C VAL A 62 -7.38 7.57 -22.95
N PHE A 63 -8.00 8.27 -22.01
CA PHE A 63 -8.19 7.84 -20.62
C PHE A 63 -9.59 7.26 -20.48
N ILE A 64 -9.66 6.00 -20.05
CA ILE A 64 -10.93 5.30 -19.83
C ILE A 64 -11.09 5.11 -18.31
N VAL A 65 -12.09 5.78 -17.74
CA VAL A 65 -12.46 5.61 -16.33
C VAL A 65 -13.45 4.46 -16.21
N GLY A 66 -13.15 3.52 -15.32
CA GLY A 66 -14.00 2.37 -15.02
C GLY A 66 -14.18 2.19 -13.52
N HIS A 67 -15.37 1.79 -13.09
CA HIS A 67 -15.69 1.53 -11.70
C HIS A 67 -15.55 0.05 -11.37
N VAL A 68 -14.93 -0.27 -10.23
CA VAL A 68 -14.89 -1.63 -9.69
C VAL A 68 -16.21 -1.88 -8.95
N THR A 69 -16.98 -2.89 -9.38
CA THR A 69 -18.18 -3.31 -8.66
C THR A 69 -17.89 -4.53 -7.80
N LYS A 70 -18.42 -4.54 -6.58
CA LYS A 70 -18.29 -5.67 -5.65
C LYS A 70 -19.08 -6.93 -6.11
N GLU A 71 -20.04 -6.79 -7.01
CA GLU A 71 -21.05 -7.82 -7.31
C GLU A 71 -20.93 -8.48 -8.70
N GLY A 72 -19.91 -8.24 -9.48
CA GLY A 72 -19.62 -9.02 -10.71
C GLY A 72 -20.62 -8.92 -11.87
N VAL A 73 -21.73 -8.18 -11.74
CA VAL A 73 -22.80 -8.05 -12.74
C VAL A 73 -22.43 -7.01 -13.82
N VAL A 74 -21.67 -6.01 -13.47
CA VAL A 74 -21.16 -4.98 -14.40
C VAL A 74 -19.74 -5.33 -14.79
N ALA A 75 -19.39 -5.21 -16.08
CA ALA A 75 -18.03 -5.47 -16.54
C ALA A 75 -17.01 -4.64 -15.77
N GLY A 76 -16.27 -5.31 -14.89
CA GLY A 76 -15.24 -4.67 -14.10
C GLY A 76 -13.99 -4.36 -14.93
N PRO A 77 -13.06 -3.57 -14.38
CA PRO A 77 -11.81 -3.16 -15.04
C PRO A 77 -10.99 -4.32 -15.60
N ARG A 78 -11.03 -5.50 -14.98
CA ARG A 78 -10.31 -6.70 -15.45
C ARG A 78 -10.57 -7.06 -16.90
N THR A 79 -11.76 -6.77 -17.41
CA THR A 79 -12.10 -7.03 -18.83
C THR A 79 -11.27 -6.14 -19.76
N LEU A 80 -10.89 -4.95 -19.34
CA LEU A 80 -10.14 -3.96 -20.12
C LEU A 80 -8.62 -4.09 -19.97
N GLU A 81 -8.14 -4.69 -18.88
CA GLU A 81 -6.70 -4.78 -18.59
C GLU A 81 -5.89 -5.40 -19.72
N HIS A 82 -6.45 -6.36 -20.44
CA HIS A 82 -5.77 -6.99 -21.58
C HIS A 82 -5.79 -6.12 -22.84
N MET A 83 -6.73 -5.21 -22.95
CA MET A 83 -6.96 -4.40 -24.15
C MET A 83 -6.12 -3.11 -24.16
N VAL A 84 -6.00 -2.44 -23.01
CA VAL A 84 -5.34 -1.14 -22.89
C VAL A 84 -3.83 -1.27 -22.68
N ASP A 85 -3.09 -0.20 -22.94
CA ASP A 85 -1.63 -0.18 -22.81
C ASP A 85 -1.18 0.02 -21.38
N THR A 86 -1.90 0.85 -20.63
CA THR A 86 -1.61 1.14 -19.21
C THR A 86 -2.88 0.98 -18.38
N VAL A 87 -2.73 0.40 -17.19
CA VAL A 87 -3.79 0.25 -16.19
C VAL A 87 -3.31 0.88 -14.90
N LEU A 88 -4.08 1.83 -14.39
CA LEU A 88 -3.86 2.50 -13.12
C LEU A 88 -5.02 2.17 -12.17
N TYR A 89 -4.70 1.73 -10.96
CA TYR A 89 -5.68 1.56 -9.90
C TYR A 89 -5.60 2.73 -8.94
N PHE A 90 -6.78 3.24 -8.62
CA PHE A 90 -6.94 4.29 -7.63
C PHE A 90 -7.48 3.64 -6.35
N GLU A 91 -6.59 3.43 -5.39
CA GLU A 91 -6.84 2.68 -4.16
C GLU A 91 -7.07 3.65 -2.99
N GLY A 92 -7.95 3.28 -2.06
CA GLY A 92 -8.18 3.99 -0.81
C GLY A 92 -9.55 3.70 -0.23
N GLU A 93 -9.65 3.65 1.08
CA GLU A 93 -10.93 3.50 1.76
C GLU A 93 -11.67 4.85 1.81
N ARG A 94 -13.01 4.82 1.86
CA ARG A 94 -13.81 6.06 1.86
C ARG A 94 -13.48 7.01 3.01
N GLU A 95 -13.10 6.45 4.15
CA GLU A 95 -12.79 7.20 5.37
C GLU A 95 -11.29 7.55 5.50
N ALA A 96 -10.43 6.99 4.65
CA ALA A 96 -9.00 7.30 4.66
C ALA A 96 -8.74 8.66 3.99
N ALA A 97 -7.88 9.49 4.60
CA ALA A 97 -7.49 10.78 4.06
C ALA A 97 -6.68 10.65 2.75
N TYR A 98 -5.98 9.53 2.58
CA TYR A 98 -5.05 9.32 1.46
C TYR A 98 -5.62 8.40 0.39
N ARG A 99 -5.16 8.63 -0.84
CA ARG A 99 -5.42 7.81 -2.03
C ARG A 99 -4.11 7.45 -2.69
N ILE A 100 -3.99 6.21 -3.15
CA ILE A 100 -2.81 5.71 -3.83
C ILE A 100 -3.18 5.44 -5.29
N LEU A 101 -2.45 6.03 -6.22
CA LEU A 101 -2.51 5.71 -7.62
C LEU A 101 -1.39 4.72 -7.94
N ARG A 102 -1.76 3.50 -8.33
CA ARG A 102 -0.83 2.40 -8.58
C ARG A 102 -0.86 1.95 -10.03
N GLY A 103 0.29 1.83 -10.66
CA GLY A 103 0.43 1.16 -11.94
C GLY A 103 0.31 -0.35 -11.78
N VAL A 104 -0.68 -0.97 -12.45
CA VAL A 104 -0.88 -2.43 -12.46
C VAL A 104 -0.38 -3.04 -13.76
N LYS A 105 -0.48 -2.29 -14.84
CA LYS A 105 0.05 -2.65 -16.15
C LYS A 105 0.62 -1.41 -16.83
N ASN A 106 1.78 -1.55 -17.46
CA ASN A 106 2.36 -0.51 -18.30
C ASN A 106 3.22 -1.18 -19.39
N ARG A 107 2.80 -1.07 -20.65
CA ARG A 107 3.56 -1.63 -21.79
C ARG A 107 4.85 -0.89 -22.08
N PHE A 108 4.95 0.39 -21.65
CA PHE A 108 6.01 1.30 -22.05
C PHE A 108 6.94 1.68 -20.89
N GLY A 109 6.72 1.11 -19.70
CA GLY A 109 7.53 1.44 -18.53
C GLY A 109 7.27 0.55 -17.33
N SER A 110 7.80 0.97 -16.18
CA SER A 110 7.64 0.30 -14.90
C SER A 110 6.20 0.40 -14.38
N THR A 111 5.76 -0.63 -13.68
CA THR A 111 4.54 -0.62 -12.85
C THR A 111 4.84 -0.42 -11.36
N ASN A 112 6.12 -0.26 -11.02
CA ASN A 112 6.57 -0.19 -9.62
C ASN A 112 6.44 1.21 -8.99
N GLU A 113 5.91 2.18 -9.73
CA GLU A 113 5.76 3.55 -9.26
C GLU A 113 4.36 3.78 -8.70
N ILE A 114 4.28 4.57 -7.62
CA ILE A 114 3.02 4.99 -7.03
C ILE A 114 2.95 6.50 -6.87
N GLY A 115 1.74 7.06 -7.01
CA GLY A 115 1.39 8.41 -6.58
C GLY A 115 0.58 8.36 -5.29
N VAL A 116 0.91 9.22 -4.32
CA VAL A 116 0.13 9.37 -3.08
C VAL A 116 -0.54 10.73 -3.10
N PHE A 117 -1.85 10.74 -2.85
CA PHE A 117 -2.67 11.94 -2.85
C PHE A 117 -3.46 12.04 -1.54
N GLU A 118 -3.69 13.26 -1.09
CA GLU A 118 -4.57 13.57 0.03
C GLU A 118 -5.90 14.13 -0.47
N MET A 119 -7.01 13.70 0.14
CA MET A 119 -8.34 14.22 -0.17
C MET A 119 -8.60 15.48 0.66
N CYS A 120 -8.48 16.63 0.02
CA CYS A 120 -8.74 17.94 0.62
C CYS A 120 -10.08 18.53 0.18
N ASN A 121 -10.52 19.63 0.80
CA ASN A 121 -11.75 20.33 0.41
C ASN A 121 -11.74 20.85 -1.03
N ASN A 122 -10.59 21.09 -1.59
CA ASN A 122 -10.37 21.53 -2.97
C ASN A 122 -10.11 20.37 -3.95
N GLY A 123 -10.26 19.11 -3.51
CA GLY A 123 -10.03 17.91 -4.29
C GLY A 123 -8.78 17.16 -3.88
N LEU A 124 -8.23 16.37 -4.80
CA LEU A 124 -7.02 15.58 -4.60
C LEU A 124 -5.77 16.46 -4.75
N VAL A 125 -4.91 16.40 -3.74
CA VAL A 125 -3.62 17.11 -3.71
C VAL A 125 -2.50 16.09 -3.62
N GLU A 126 -1.46 16.25 -4.41
CA GLU A 126 -0.28 15.38 -4.36
C GLU A 126 0.44 15.51 -3.02
N VAL A 127 0.85 14.36 -2.46
CA VAL A 127 1.66 14.29 -1.25
C VAL A 127 3.13 14.11 -1.66
N GLU A 128 3.91 15.19 -1.61
CA GLU A 128 5.32 15.17 -2.03
C GLU A 128 6.16 14.19 -1.20
N ASN A 129 5.96 14.17 0.11
CA ASN A 129 6.65 13.25 1.02
C ASN A 129 5.65 12.46 1.89
N PRO A 130 5.18 11.29 1.41
CA PRO A 130 4.26 10.44 2.14
C PRO A 130 4.77 10.02 3.52
N SER A 131 6.07 9.69 3.64
CA SER A 131 6.67 9.28 4.91
C SER A 131 6.54 10.37 5.98
N LYS A 132 6.84 11.62 5.63
CA LYS A 132 6.69 12.76 6.56
C LYS A 132 5.23 12.94 7.00
N THR A 133 4.31 12.83 6.07
CA THR A 133 2.88 12.98 6.32
C THR A 133 2.33 11.86 7.20
N MET A 134 2.71 10.59 6.92
CA MET A 134 2.29 9.42 7.69
C MET A 134 2.83 9.39 9.13
N LEU A 135 3.95 10.07 9.38
CA LEU A 135 4.56 10.17 10.73
C LEU A 135 4.10 11.42 11.50
N ASN A 136 3.29 12.28 10.89
CA ASN A 136 2.81 13.48 11.53
C ASN A 136 1.88 13.14 12.71
N GLY A 137 2.14 13.76 13.88
CA GLY A 137 1.36 13.49 15.09
C GLY A 137 1.69 12.19 15.81
N ARG A 138 2.75 11.46 15.41
CA ARG A 138 3.22 10.28 16.12
C ARG A 138 3.56 10.61 17.57
N PRO A 139 3.06 9.83 18.57
CA PRO A 139 3.44 10.00 19.95
C PRO A 139 4.92 9.64 20.15
N LEU A 140 5.64 10.46 20.90
CA LEU A 140 7.00 10.17 21.32
C LEU A 140 6.97 9.43 22.65
N ASP A 141 7.97 8.59 22.91
CA ASP A 141 8.12 7.80 24.15
C ASP A 141 6.90 6.94 24.51
N ALA A 142 6.10 6.52 23.53
CA ALA A 142 4.95 5.65 23.74
C ALA A 142 5.32 4.18 23.51
N SER A 143 5.00 3.31 24.46
CA SER A 143 5.10 1.87 24.28
C SER A 143 4.09 1.40 23.22
N GLY A 144 4.52 0.47 22.37
CA GLY A 144 3.69 -0.05 21.28
C GLY A 144 3.73 0.77 20.00
N SER A 145 4.40 1.92 19.96
CA SER A 145 4.60 2.71 18.73
C SER A 145 5.97 2.40 18.12
N VAL A 146 5.97 2.03 16.84
CA VAL A 146 7.18 1.65 16.08
C VAL A 146 7.10 2.22 14.67
N VAL A 147 8.20 2.76 14.18
CA VAL A 147 8.31 3.18 12.78
C VAL A 147 8.93 2.06 11.95
N VAL A 148 8.22 1.69 10.90
CA VAL A 148 8.70 0.72 9.90
C VAL A 148 8.93 1.40 8.57
N CYS A 149 9.73 0.77 7.71
CA CYS A 149 9.86 1.19 6.33
C CYS A 149 9.36 0.08 5.41
N SER A 150 8.28 0.33 4.70
CA SER A 150 7.74 -0.54 3.66
C SER A 150 8.15 -0.06 2.27
N MET A 151 8.29 -0.98 1.31
CA MET A 151 8.45 -0.66 -0.10
C MET A 151 7.11 -0.77 -0.81
N GLU A 152 6.64 0.34 -1.34
CA GLU A 152 5.49 0.36 -2.24
C GLU A 152 6.00 0.56 -3.68
N GLY A 153 6.11 -0.56 -4.39
CA GLY A 153 6.85 -0.60 -5.66
C GLY A 153 8.35 -0.33 -5.45
N THR A 154 8.86 0.76 -6.00
CA THR A 154 10.25 1.22 -5.80
C THR A 154 10.37 2.30 -4.72
N ARG A 155 9.25 2.80 -4.19
CA ARG A 155 9.23 3.91 -3.23
C ARG A 155 9.25 3.41 -1.80
N PRO A 156 10.26 3.75 -0.99
CA PRO A 156 10.23 3.49 0.43
C PRO A 156 9.27 4.46 1.12
N ILE A 157 8.44 3.94 2.02
CA ILE A 157 7.49 4.73 2.83
C ILE A 157 7.70 4.38 4.29
N LEU A 158 7.97 5.39 5.12
CA LEU A 158 7.99 5.24 6.55
C LEU A 158 6.58 5.43 7.11
N ILE A 159 6.19 4.50 7.98
CA ILE A 159 4.86 4.50 8.55
C ILE A 159 4.90 3.96 9.98
N GLU A 160 4.01 4.44 10.82
CA GLU A 160 3.89 3.99 12.20
C GLU A 160 3.01 2.75 12.31
N ILE A 161 3.50 1.74 13.03
CA ILE A 161 2.70 0.61 13.55
C ILE A 161 2.44 0.88 15.02
N GLN A 162 1.19 0.81 15.41
CA GLN A 162 0.74 0.91 16.79
C GLN A 162 0.20 -0.43 17.26
N ALA A 163 0.66 -0.91 18.40
CA ALA A 163 0.16 -2.11 19.06
C ALA A 163 -0.30 -1.77 20.48
N LEU A 164 -1.48 -2.29 20.84
CA LEU A 164 -1.99 -2.26 22.20
C LEU A 164 -2.24 -3.69 22.66
N VAL A 165 -1.54 -4.09 23.73
CA VAL A 165 -1.69 -5.39 24.33
C VAL A 165 -2.11 -5.21 25.79
N SER A 166 -3.19 -5.84 26.19
CA SER A 166 -3.71 -5.78 27.56
C SER A 166 -4.23 -7.14 28.01
N PRO A 167 -4.17 -7.48 29.31
CA PRO A 167 -4.82 -8.68 29.81
C PRO A 167 -6.30 -8.73 29.44
N THR A 168 -6.77 -9.88 28.93
CA THR A 168 -8.18 -10.03 28.60
C THR A 168 -9.02 -10.29 29.85
N SER A 169 -10.20 -9.70 29.90
CA SER A 169 -11.24 -10.05 30.88
C SER A 169 -12.27 -11.06 30.34
N PHE A 170 -12.09 -11.51 29.09
CA PHE A 170 -12.99 -12.44 28.42
C PHE A 170 -12.42 -13.85 28.36
N GLN A 171 -13.28 -14.86 28.18
CA GLN A 171 -12.83 -16.24 28.00
C GLN A 171 -12.01 -16.44 26.71
N MET A 172 -12.27 -15.64 25.69
CA MET A 172 -11.53 -15.64 24.43
C MET A 172 -10.88 -14.28 24.20
N PRO A 173 -9.55 -14.22 24.06
CA PRO A 173 -8.84 -12.98 23.74
C PRO A 173 -9.29 -12.39 22.41
N ARG A 174 -9.44 -11.06 22.37
CA ARG A 174 -9.76 -10.33 21.16
C ARG A 174 -8.48 -9.96 20.43
N ARG A 175 -8.48 -10.15 19.12
CA ARG A 175 -7.38 -9.74 18.26
C ARG A 175 -7.94 -8.94 17.10
N THR A 176 -7.35 -7.80 16.83
CA THR A 176 -7.77 -6.90 15.74
C THR A 176 -6.54 -6.39 15.01
N ALA A 177 -6.60 -6.39 13.68
CA ALA A 177 -5.58 -5.81 12.84
C ALA A 177 -6.23 -4.84 11.85
N VAL A 178 -5.71 -3.63 11.75
CA VAL A 178 -6.17 -2.59 10.82
C VAL A 178 -4.99 -2.18 9.94
N GLY A 179 -5.18 -2.22 8.64
CA GLY A 179 -4.14 -1.91 7.65
C GLY A 179 -3.09 -3.02 7.44
N ILE A 180 -3.14 -4.09 8.22
CA ILE A 180 -2.23 -5.25 8.16
C ILE A 180 -3.08 -6.53 8.09
N ASP A 181 -2.56 -7.59 7.45
CA ASP A 181 -3.24 -8.88 7.39
C ASP A 181 -3.41 -9.49 8.79
N TYR A 182 -4.65 -9.81 9.14
CA TYR A 182 -5.01 -10.38 10.44
C TYR A 182 -4.33 -11.72 10.72
N ASN A 183 -4.21 -12.58 9.72
CA ASN A 183 -3.57 -13.89 9.89
C ASN A 183 -2.08 -13.72 10.11
N ARG A 184 -1.44 -12.74 9.45
CA ARG A 184 -0.03 -12.43 9.64
C ARG A 184 0.24 -11.99 11.09
N VAL A 185 -0.57 -11.10 11.64
CA VAL A 185 -0.45 -10.67 13.04
C VAL A 185 -0.57 -11.86 13.99
N ASN A 186 -1.54 -12.75 13.78
CA ASN A 186 -1.70 -13.97 14.61
C ASN A 186 -0.49 -14.91 14.53
N LEU A 187 0.09 -15.10 13.34
CA LEU A 187 1.30 -15.90 13.18
C LEU A 187 2.49 -15.30 13.96
N LEU A 188 2.67 -13.99 13.87
CA LEU A 188 3.74 -13.30 14.59
C LEU A 188 3.55 -13.33 16.10
N MET A 189 2.31 -13.25 16.59
CA MET A 189 2.00 -13.45 18.01
C MET A 189 2.34 -14.87 18.47
N ALA A 190 2.04 -15.90 17.67
CA ALA A 190 2.41 -17.28 17.97
C ALA A 190 3.94 -17.49 18.01
N VAL A 191 4.69 -16.78 17.15
CA VAL A 191 6.17 -16.76 17.22
C VAL A 191 6.63 -16.13 18.54
N LEU A 192 6.07 -15.00 18.96
CA LEU A 192 6.38 -14.37 20.26
C LEU A 192 6.09 -15.30 21.43
N GLU A 193 4.95 -15.97 21.43
CA GLU A 193 4.62 -16.94 22.48
C GLU A 193 5.58 -18.12 22.51
N LYS A 194 5.80 -18.76 21.36
CA LYS A 194 6.54 -20.03 21.32
C LYS A 194 8.05 -19.85 21.37
N ARG A 195 8.61 -18.78 20.80
CA ARG A 195 10.06 -18.58 20.68
C ARG A 195 10.63 -17.64 21.73
N VAL A 196 9.83 -16.68 22.17
CA VAL A 196 10.25 -15.67 23.17
C VAL A 196 9.68 -15.99 24.56
N GLY A 197 8.57 -16.72 24.63
CA GLY A 197 7.91 -17.07 25.90
C GLY A 197 6.98 -15.98 26.44
N LEU A 198 6.57 -15.01 25.63
CA LEU A 198 5.58 -14.01 26.06
C LEU A 198 4.21 -14.66 26.25
N GLN A 199 3.52 -14.34 27.35
CA GLN A 199 2.21 -14.94 27.70
C GLN A 199 1.07 -14.16 27.03
N LEU A 200 1.00 -14.20 25.69
CA LEU A 200 0.02 -13.45 24.90
C LEU A 200 -1.34 -14.18 24.77
N GLY A 201 -1.39 -15.47 25.09
CA GLY A 201 -2.61 -16.28 25.03
C GLY A 201 -3.74 -15.78 25.93
N GLY A 202 -3.41 -15.05 27.00
CA GLY A 202 -4.36 -14.39 27.91
C GLY A 202 -4.50 -12.89 27.68
N CYS A 203 -4.10 -12.36 26.51
CA CYS A 203 -4.12 -10.93 26.24
C CYS A 203 -4.96 -10.58 25.00
N ASP A 204 -5.73 -9.51 25.10
CA ASP A 204 -6.27 -8.82 23.94
C ASP A 204 -5.14 -8.10 23.22
N ALA A 205 -5.15 -8.11 21.88
CA ALA A 205 -4.15 -7.46 21.06
C ALA A 205 -4.80 -6.71 19.90
N TYR A 206 -4.44 -5.45 19.77
CA TYR A 206 -4.89 -4.56 18.71
C TYR A 206 -3.67 -4.02 18.00
N VAL A 207 -3.58 -4.22 16.69
CA VAL A 207 -2.48 -3.72 15.86
C VAL A 207 -3.06 -2.84 14.76
N ASN A 208 -2.55 -1.63 14.65
CA ASN A 208 -3.02 -0.63 13.70
C ASN A 208 -1.85 -0.05 12.91
N LEU A 209 -2.04 0.07 11.62
CA LEU A 209 -1.16 0.84 10.75
C LEU A 209 -1.69 2.27 10.65
N ALA A 210 -0.91 3.25 11.08
CA ALA A 210 -1.33 4.64 11.04
C ALA A 210 -1.54 5.14 9.60
N GLY A 211 -2.35 6.20 9.42
CA GLY A 211 -2.57 6.84 8.12
C GLY A 211 -3.56 6.13 7.18
N GLY A 212 -4.20 5.04 7.61
CA GLY A 212 -5.26 4.38 6.82
C GLY A 212 -4.78 3.65 5.57
N MET A 213 -3.48 3.36 5.46
CA MET A 213 -2.91 2.54 4.41
C MET A 213 -3.10 1.05 4.71
N LYS A 214 -2.96 0.22 3.66
CA LYS A 214 -2.85 -1.24 3.80
C LYS A 214 -1.49 -1.69 3.29
N LEU A 215 -0.75 -2.40 4.12
CA LEU A 215 0.54 -2.98 3.76
C LEU A 215 0.49 -4.51 3.82
N GLY A 216 1.01 -5.13 2.76
CA GLY A 216 1.13 -6.59 2.66
C GLY A 216 2.59 -7.07 2.58
N GLU A 217 3.57 -6.17 2.70
CA GLU A 217 4.98 -6.50 2.57
C GLU A 217 5.51 -7.19 3.84
N PRO A 218 6.15 -8.38 3.74
CA PRO A 218 6.71 -9.09 4.91
C PRO A 218 7.80 -8.30 5.64
N ALA A 219 8.41 -7.31 5.01
CA ALA A 219 9.45 -6.48 5.64
C ALA A 219 8.98 -5.73 6.90
N ILE A 220 7.67 -5.60 7.14
CA ILE A 220 7.13 -4.96 8.34
C ILE A 220 7.00 -5.91 9.54
N ASP A 221 7.20 -7.20 9.37
CA ASP A 221 6.99 -8.21 10.41
C ASP A 221 7.78 -7.94 11.69
N LEU A 222 9.06 -7.62 11.53
CA LEU A 222 9.93 -7.32 12.67
C LEU A 222 9.40 -6.10 13.46
N GLY A 223 8.88 -5.10 12.76
CA GLY A 223 8.23 -3.95 13.38
C GLY A 223 6.95 -4.32 14.13
N ILE A 224 6.12 -5.20 13.58
CA ILE A 224 4.91 -5.70 14.24
C ILE A 224 5.28 -6.43 15.54
N ILE A 225 6.26 -7.34 15.48
CA ILE A 225 6.75 -8.07 16.64
C ILE A 225 7.27 -7.12 17.72
N MET A 226 8.08 -6.13 17.32
CA MET A 226 8.64 -5.17 18.27
C MET A 226 7.57 -4.25 18.86
N ALA A 227 6.55 -3.84 18.08
CA ALA A 227 5.42 -3.08 18.59
C ALA A 227 4.61 -3.85 19.63
N ILE A 228 4.27 -5.12 19.34
CA ILE A 228 3.54 -5.99 20.26
C ILE A 228 4.35 -6.20 21.56
N ALA A 229 5.64 -6.51 21.45
CA ALA A 229 6.51 -6.74 22.61
C ALA A 229 6.73 -5.47 23.43
N SER A 230 6.91 -4.32 22.78
CA SER A 230 7.01 -3.00 23.42
C SER A 230 5.76 -2.69 24.24
N SER A 231 4.57 -2.88 23.65
CA SER A 231 3.29 -2.71 24.35
C SER A 231 3.14 -3.68 25.52
N TYR A 232 3.45 -4.96 25.31
CA TYR A 232 3.35 -5.98 26.35
C TYR A 232 4.27 -5.72 27.54
N LYS A 233 5.53 -5.33 27.28
CA LYS A 233 6.52 -4.98 28.31
C LYS A 233 6.31 -3.57 28.90
N ASN A 234 5.44 -2.76 28.30
CA ASN A 234 5.26 -1.33 28.59
C ASN A 234 6.59 -0.55 28.54
N ARG A 235 7.40 -0.80 27.50
CA ARG A 235 8.69 -0.16 27.28
C ARG A 235 8.72 0.46 25.89
N PRO A 236 8.93 1.78 25.75
CA PRO A 236 9.01 2.43 24.45
C PRO A 236 10.28 2.02 23.71
N ILE A 237 10.21 2.07 22.39
CA ILE A 237 11.36 1.97 21.49
C ILE A 237 11.84 3.40 21.23
N LEU A 238 13.16 3.57 21.12
CA LEU A 238 13.72 4.90 20.88
C LEU A 238 13.12 5.54 19.64
N GLU A 239 12.68 6.77 19.75
CA GLU A 239 11.90 7.51 18.75
C GLU A 239 12.61 7.70 17.40
N ASP A 240 13.94 7.74 17.41
CA ASP A 240 14.80 7.89 16.23
C ASP A 240 15.15 6.56 15.55
N THR A 241 14.42 5.48 15.86
CA THR A 241 14.64 4.14 15.34
C THR A 241 13.61 3.77 14.29
N ILE A 242 14.09 3.24 13.15
CA ILE A 242 13.26 2.52 12.19
C ILE A 242 13.55 1.02 12.26
N ILE A 243 12.56 0.23 11.88
CA ILE A 243 12.65 -1.23 11.95
C ILE A 243 12.14 -1.82 10.65
N PHE A 244 12.84 -2.79 10.09
CA PHE A 244 12.34 -3.62 9.01
C PHE A 244 13.01 -4.99 9.00
N GLY A 245 12.29 -6.00 8.52
CA GLY A 245 12.76 -7.38 8.39
C GLY A 245 11.58 -8.34 8.31
N GLU A 246 11.73 -9.41 7.53
CA GLU A 246 10.78 -10.52 7.51
C GLU A 246 11.06 -11.46 8.67
N VAL A 247 10.00 -12.02 9.28
CA VAL A 247 10.13 -12.97 10.37
C VAL A 247 9.53 -14.31 9.99
N GLY A 248 10.32 -15.37 10.10
CA GLY A 248 9.88 -16.73 9.89
C GLY A 248 9.29 -17.39 11.16
N LEU A 249 8.62 -18.53 10.98
CA LEU A 249 7.90 -19.23 12.04
C LEU A 249 8.80 -19.84 13.13
N VAL A 250 10.10 -20.01 12.86
CA VAL A 250 11.06 -20.48 13.86
C VAL A 250 11.76 -19.32 14.58
N GLY A 251 11.37 -18.08 14.28
CA GLY A 251 11.87 -16.86 14.93
C GLY A 251 13.10 -16.26 14.27
N GLU A 252 13.50 -16.76 13.10
CA GLU A 252 14.58 -16.17 12.31
C GLU A 252 14.16 -14.83 11.67
N VAL A 253 15.10 -13.92 11.54
CA VAL A 253 14.93 -12.65 10.84
C VAL A 253 15.62 -12.74 9.49
N ARG A 254 14.85 -12.59 8.41
CA ARG A 254 15.28 -12.78 7.03
C ARG A 254 15.51 -11.47 6.33
N ALA A 255 16.48 -11.46 5.40
CA ALA A 255 16.76 -10.32 4.54
C ALA A 255 15.56 -9.94 3.68
N VAL A 256 15.43 -8.63 3.44
CA VAL A 256 14.40 -8.04 2.60
C VAL A 256 15.03 -7.21 1.49
N SER A 257 14.28 -7.00 0.41
CA SER A 257 14.71 -6.17 -0.70
C SER A 257 14.75 -4.69 -0.35
N GLY A 258 15.53 -3.90 -1.10
CA GLY A 258 15.53 -2.45 -1.01
C GLY A 258 16.15 -1.87 0.28
N GLY A 259 16.99 -2.62 1.01
CA GLY A 259 17.56 -2.18 2.29
C GLY A 259 18.23 -0.80 2.22
N GLU A 260 19.01 -0.53 1.18
CA GLU A 260 19.67 0.79 1.00
C GLU A 260 18.65 1.93 0.77
N ALA A 261 17.58 1.67 0.01
CA ALA A 261 16.56 2.68 -0.25
C ALA A 261 15.79 3.04 1.04
N ARG A 262 15.49 2.02 1.88
CA ARG A 262 14.84 2.19 3.19
C ARG A 262 15.69 3.05 4.13
N ILE A 263 16.99 2.77 4.19
CA ILE A 263 17.95 3.53 5.03
C ILE A 263 18.07 4.96 4.54
N LYS A 264 18.22 5.19 3.23
CA LYS A 264 18.28 6.53 2.66
C LYS A 264 17.05 7.38 2.97
N GLU A 265 15.86 6.79 2.87
CA GLU A 265 14.61 7.50 3.19
C GLU A 265 14.53 7.85 4.68
N ALA A 266 14.88 6.90 5.56
CA ALA A 266 14.92 7.13 6.98
C ALA A 266 15.92 8.22 7.37
N GLN A 267 17.12 8.20 6.79
CA GLN A 267 18.15 9.22 7.03
C GLN A 267 17.69 10.62 6.62
N LYS A 268 16.99 10.76 5.48
CA LYS A 268 16.40 12.04 5.03
C LYS A 268 15.41 12.61 6.04
N LEU A 269 14.71 11.75 6.78
CA LEU A 269 13.74 12.14 7.79
C LEU A 269 14.32 12.28 9.20
N GLY A 270 15.65 12.15 9.34
CA GLY A 270 16.36 12.41 10.59
C GLY A 270 16.44 11.23 11.55
N PHE A 271 16.08 10.02 11.13
CA PHE A 271 16.26 8.81 11.94
C PHE A 271 17.76 8.52 12.09
N LYS A 272 18.15 8.02 13.27
CA LYS A 272 19.57 7.80 13.63
C LYS A 272 19.89 6.32 13.83
N ARG A 273 18.88 5.46 13.99
CA ARG A 273 19.04 4.03 14.21
C ARG A 273 18.16 3.23 13.25
N CYS A 274 18.69 2.09 12.81
CA CYS A 274 17.93 1.12 12.02
C CYS A 274 18.14 -0.27 12.59
N VAL A 275 17.05 -0.95 12.98
CA VAL A 275 17.07 -2.37 13.34
C VAL A 275 16.63 -3.15 12.10
N LEU A 276 17.50 -4.04 11.62
CA LEU A 276 17.32 -4.71 10.34
C LEU A 276 17.95 -6.11 10.37
N PRO A 277 17.63 -7.00 9.40
CA PRO A 277 18.25 -8.31 9.31
C PRO A 277 19.78 -8.20 9.17
N GLN A 278 20.53 -9.05 9.90
CA GLN A 278 22.00 -9.09 9.80
C GLN A 278 22.45 -9.31 8.35
N ALA A 279 21.76 -10.18 7.61
CA ALA A 279 22.07 -10.43 6.19
C ALA A 279 21.87 -9.20 5.28
N ASN A 280 21.03 -8.24 5.67
CA ASN A 280 20.97 -6.94 4.98
C ASN A 280 22.14 -6.04 5.34
N VAL A 281 22.57 -6.01 6.61
CA VAL A 281 23.75 -5.24 7.03
C VAL A 281 24.97 -5.64 6.20
N ASP A 282 25.17 -6.94 6.01
CA ASP A 282 26.31 -7.49 5.25
C ASP A 282 26.29 -7.10 3.76
N GLN A 283 25.14 -6.73 3.22
CA GLN A 283 24.95 -6.35 1.80
C GLN A 283 24.96 -4.84 1.57
N ILE A 284 24.76 -4.03 2.61
CA ILE A 284 24.68 -2.56 2.49
C ILE A 284 26.05 -1.99 2.20
N LYS A 285 26.15 -1.26 1.08
CA LYS A 285 27.35 -0.55 0.64
C LYS A 285 27.22 0.97 0.77
N VAL A 286 26.01 1.44 1.05
CA VAL A 286 25.73 2.87 1.19
C VAL A 286 26.42 3.43 2.44
N GLN A 287 27.12 4.57 2.29
CA GLN A 287 27.57 5.33 3.44
C GLN A 287 26.36 5.95 4.15
N THR A 288 26.25 5.71 5.44
CA THR A 288 25.19 6.24 6.29
C THR A 288 25.73 6.59 7.67
N ASP A 289 25.25 7.69 8.22
CA ASP A 289 25.55 8.09 9.60
C ASP A 289 24.60 7.38 10.61
N MET A 290 23.63 6.61 10.12
CA MET A 290 22.72 5.84 10.96
C MET A 290 23.45 4.65 11.59
N ARG A 291 23.16 4.41 12.87
CA ARG A 291 23.58 3.19 13.56
C ARG A 291 22.75 2.00 13.06
N LEU A 292 23.37 1.12 12.28
CA LEU A 292 22.75 -0.12 11.84
C LEU A 292 22.92 -1.18 12.93
N VAL A 293 21.79 -1.77 13.35
CA VAL A 293 21.73 -2.85 14.35
C VAL A 293 21.20 -4.09 13.66
N GLY A 294 22.12 -4.96 13.24
CA GLY A 294 21.77 -6.23 12.61
C GLY A 294 21.24 -7.23 13.64
N VAL A 295 20.16 -7.93 13.28
CA VAL A 295 19.57 -8.99 14.09
C VAL A 295 19.32 -10.23 13.23
N SER A 296 19.58 -11.42 13.78
CA SER A 296 19.40 -12.69 13.09
C SER A 296 18.14 -13.45 13.54
N ASN A 297 17.62 -13.12 14.72
CA ASN A 297 16.42 -13.70 15.28
C ASN A 297 15.64 -12.70 16.14
N VAL A 298 14.42 -13.09 16.48
CA VAL A 298 13.48 -12.25 17.23
C VAL A 298 13.99 -11.94 18.64
N MET A 299 14.71 -12.87 19.29
CA MET A 299 15.26 -12.66 20.65
C MET A 299 16.24 -11.47 20.65
N GLU A 300 17.21 -11.45 19.72
CA GLU A 300 18.17 -10.35 19.57
C GLU A 300 17.46 -8.99 19.35
N ALA A 301 16.37 -8.97 18.57
CA ALA A 301 15.60 -7.75 18.37
C ALA A 301 14.93 -7.27 19.67
N LEU A 302 14.40 -8.20 20.49
CA LEU A 302 13.70 -7.88 21.74
C LEU A 302 14.62 -7.49 22.89
N ASP A 303 15.91 -7.79 22.82
CA ASP A 303 16.92 -7.29 23.74
C ASP A 303 17.18 -5.79 23.60
N LEU A 304 16.64 -5.18 22.54
CA LEU A 304 16.75 -3.74 22.28
C LEU A 304 15.62 -2.91 22.91
N ILE A 305 14.62 -3.58 23.58
CA ILE A 305 13.45 -2.96 24.22
C ILE A 305 13.62 -2.84 25.72
#